data_58f4a70f7d4c0ccc589c8093d75b1d8c
#
_entry.id   58f4a70f7d4c0ccc589c8093d75b1d8c
#
_cell.length_a   1.000
_cell.length_b   1.000
_cell.length_c   1.000
_cell.angle_alpha   90.00
_cell.angle_beta   90.00
_cell.angle_gamma   90.00
#
_symmetry.space_group_name_H-M   'P 1'
#
loop_
_entity.id
_entity.type
_entity.pdbx_description
1 polymer ?
#
loop_
_entity_poly.entity_id
_entity_poly.type
_entity_poly.pdbx_seq_one_letter_code
_entity_poly.pdbx_strand_id
1 'polypeptide(L)'
;MSSHVGPVATQTQPARTGALCGVLAGLLIALPGLVEAFTGETAATSALLAFSPAFALPFLAAVHQWQSPVPHRFAETAYLVNLIGLGLFGGAAFASNLVLFFLDDEIIKAQLTGPTRPALLGSAVVFAVGSALFGAAIIRARKLPTVPAWGYAVVLPLFAFLPALPDSLFTSALHVVVGVLLIWLSTALWHTAQPVHHPNTRNRTAV
;
A
#
# COMPACT_ATOMS: atom_id res chain seq x y z
N MET A 1 -7.56 -43.77 -7.25
CA MET A 1 -8.45 -42.68 -6.81
C MET A 1 -7.58 -41.49 -6.44
N SER A 2 -7.34 -40.59 -7.39
CA SER A 2 -6.55 -39.37 -7.15
C SER A 2 -7.47 -38.30 -6.56
N SER A 3 -7.23 -37.96 -5.29
CA SER A 3 -7.90 -36.85 -4.62
C SER A 3 -7.36 -35.54 -5.19
N HIS A 4 -8.12 -34.88 -6.06
CA HIS A 4 -7.91 -33.49 -6.43
C HIS A 4 -8.06 -32.63 -5.16
N VAL A 5 -6.94 -32.30 -4.55
CA VAL A 5 -6.89 -31.19 -3.59
C VAL A 5 -7.04 -29.90 -4.40
N GLY A 6 -8.19 -29.25 -4.24
CA GLY A 6 -8.58 -28.09 -5.05
C GLY A 6 -7.70 -26.86 -4.82
N PRO A 7 -7.68 -25.90 -5.75
CA PRO A 7 -6.80 -24.75 -5.80
C PRO A 7 -7.01 -23.70 -4.68
N VAL A 8 -7.98 -23.87 -3.79
CA VAL A 8 -8.35 -22.88 -2.76
C VAL A 8 -7.31 -22.79 -1.63
N ALA A 9 -6.62 -23.87 -1.29
CA ALA A 9 -5.65 -23.88 -0.19
C ALA A 9 -4.34 -23.13 -0.51
N THR A 10 -4.01 -22.98 -1.79
CA THR A 10 -2.75 -22.37 -2.21
C THR A 10 -2.80 -20.83 -2.26
N GLN A 11 -3.98 -20.20 -2.31
CA GLN A 11 -4.13 -18.74 -2.38
C GLN A 11 -4.26 -18.05 -1.01
N THR A 12 -4.57 -18.79 0.05
CA THR A 12 -4.83 -18.20 1.38
C THR A 12 -3.55 -17.74 2.08
N GLN A 13 -2.44 -18.44 1.93
CA GLN A 13 -1.17 -18.07 2.57
C GLN A 13 -0.57 -16.78 1.99
N PRO A 14 -0.42 -16.61 0.66
CA PRO A 14 0.08 -15.36 0.09
C PRO A 14 -0.77 -14.15 0.46
N ALA A 15 -2.10 -14.31 0.50
CA ALA A 15 -3.01 -13.23 0.89
C ALA A 15 -2.80 -12.78 2.35
N ARG A 16 -2.58 -13.73 3.28
CA ARG A 16 -2.32 -13.41 4.69
C ARG A 16 -0.96 -12.75 4.89
N THR A 17 0.08 -13.25 4.26
CA THR A 17 1.41 -12.61 4.32
C THR A 17 1.37 -11.19 3.77
N GLY A 18 0.71 -11.00 2.62
CA GLY A 18 0.51 -9.66 2.06
C GLY A 18 -0.32 -8.74 2.96
N ALA A 19 -1.35 -9.28 3.62
CA ALA A 19 -2.15 -8.51 4.57
C ALA A 19 -1.31 -8.05 5.79
N LEU A 20 -0.43 -8.91 6.33
CA LEU A 20 0.52 -8.49 7.37
C LEU A 20 1.45 -7.38 6.90
N CYS A 21 1.99 -7.51 5.68
CA CYS A 21 2.81 -6.47 5.09
C CYS A 21 2.04 -5.14 4.96
N GLY A 22 0.76 -5.19 4.56
CA GLY A 22 -0.07 -4.00 4.47
C GLY A 22 -0.37 -3.34 5.82
N VAL A 23 -0.57 -4.13 6.90
CA VAL A 23 -0.67 -3.60 8.26
C VAL A 23 0.64 -2.92 8.66
N LEU A 24 1.79 -3.55 8.41
CA LEU A 24 3.09 -2.96 8.70
C LEU A 24 3.32 -1.67 7.91
N ALA A 25 3.03 -1.65 6.60
CA ALA A 25 3.11 -0.43 5.79
C ALA A 25 2.24 0.69 6.38
N GLY A 26 1.00 0.38 6.75
CA GLY A 26 0.09 1.33 7.35
C GLY A 26 0.57 1.88 8.70
N LEU A 27 1.14 1.03 9.57
CA LEU A 27 1.73 1.46 10.84
C LEU A 27 2.97 2.32 10.63
N LEU A 28 3.84 1.95 9.67
CA LEU A 28 5.06 2.71 9.31
C LEU A 28 4.74 4.08 8.70
N ILE A 29 3.51 4.34 8.29
CA ILE A 29 3.05 5.65 7.83
C ILE A 29 2.27 6.38 8.93
N ALA A 30 1.30 5.70 9.57
CA ALA A 30 0.41 6.36 10.54
C ALA A 30 1.13 6.78 11.82
N LEU A 31 2.02 5.94 12.38
CA LEU A 31 2.71 6.26 13.62
C LEU A 31 3.65 7.46 13.48
N PRO A 32 4.55 7.52 12.45
CA PRO A 32 5.31 8.74 12.19
C PRO A 32 4.43 9.98 12.05
N GLY A 33 3.40 9.92 11.18
CA GLY A 33 2.52 11.06 10.98
C GLY A 33 1.82 11.53 12.27
N LEU A 34 1.45 10.60 13.15
CA LEU A 34 0.88 10.95 14.44
C LEU A 34 1.91 11.64 15.36
N VAL A 35 3.14 11.13 15.40
CA VAL A 35 4.22 11.71 16.21
C VAL A 35 4.59 13.10 15.68
N GLU A 36 4.77 13.24 14.37
CA GLU A 36 5.14 14.48 13.70
C GLU A 36 4.12 15.61 13.89
N ALA A 37 2.84 15.28 14.10
CA ALA A 37 1.82 16.28 14.43
C ALA A 37 2.13 17.05 15.73
N PHE A 38 2.94 16.48 16.63
CA PHE A 38 3.29 17.08 17.92
C PHE A 38 4.76 17.48 18.05
N THR A 39 5.66 16.78 17.36
CA THR A 39 7.12 16.96 17.52
C THR A 39 7.79 17.56 16.29
N GLY A 40 7.09 17.61 15.16
CA GLY A 40 7.71 17.79 13.85
C GLY A 40 8.45 16.54 13.39
N GLU A 41 9.04 16.61 12.20
CA GLU A 41 9.81 15.51 11.61
C GLU A 41 11.08 15.23 12.42
N THR A 42 11.37 13.95 12.63
CA THR A 42 12.56 13.46 13.35
C THR A 42 13.27 12.37 12.53
N ALA A 43 14.56 12.12 12.81
CA ALA A 43 15.31 11.05 12.16
C ALA A 43 14.65 9.66 12.30
N ALA A 44 13.98 9.41 13.43
CA ALA A 44 13.27 8.16 13.65
C ALA A 44 11.99 8.06 12.82
N THR A 45 11.18 9.13 12.74
CA THR A 45 9.96 9.16 11.93
C THR A 45 10.28 9.07 10.46
N SER A 46 11.26 9.82 9.98
CA SER A 46 11.77 9.75 8.60
C SER A 46 12.24 8.35 8.24
N ALA A 47 13.02 7.69 9.11
CA ALA A 47 13.47 6.32 8.86
C ALA A 47 12.29 5.33 8.72
N LEU A 48 11.27 5.44 9.57
CA LEU A 48 10.07 4.58 9.47
C LEU A 48 9.31 4.81 8.16
N LEU A 49 9.12 6.07 7.76
CA LEU A 49 8.47 6.44 6.50
C LEU A 49 9.23 5.88 5.29
N ALA A 50 10.56 5.93 5.29
CA ALA A 50 11.41 5.42 4.22
C ALA A 50 11.16 3.94 3.91
N PHE A 51 10.91 3.12 4.91
CA PHE A 51 10.72 1.68 4.74
C PHE A 51 9.28 1.29 4.39
N SER A 52 8.30 2.16 4.59
CA SER A 52 6.89 1.83 4.40
C SER A 52 6.55 1.30 2.99
N PRO A 53 7.11 1.83 1.87
CA PRO A 53 6.79 1.33 0.53
C PRO A 53 7.26 -0.10 0.28
N ALA A 54 8.34 -0.54 0.93
CA ALA A 54 8.85 -1.90 0.80
C ALA A 54 7.83 -2.94 1.29
N PHE A 55 7.08 -2.62 2.35
CA PHE A 55 5.99 -3.47 2.85
C PHE A 55 4.69 -3.30 2.04
N ALA A 56 4.48 -2.16 1.41
CA ALA A 56 3.31 -1.94 0.56
C ALA A 56 3.36 -2.76 -0.74
N LEU A 57 4.53 -3.12 -1.27
CA LEU A 57 4.68 -3.92 -2.48
C LEU A 57 4.09 -5.34 -2.35
N PRO A 58 4.44 -6.16 -1.33
CA PRO A 58 3.82 -7.48 -1.14
C PRO A 58 2.32 -7.38 -0.88
N PHE A 59 1.85 -6.33 -0.17
CA PHE A 59 0.43 -6.09 0.03
C PHE A 59 -0.31 -5.83 -1.29
N LEU A 60 0.23 -4.95 -2.15
CA LEU A 60 -0.31 -4.67 -3.47
C LEU A 60 -0.46 -5.96 -4.31
N ALA A 61 0.58 -6.79 -4.34
CA ALA A 61 0.57 -8.07 -5.05
C ALA A 61 -0.49 -9.03 -4.49
N ALA A 62 -0.64 -9.12 -3.16
CA ALA A 62 -1.62 -9.97 -2.51
C ALA A 62 -3.06 -9.52 -2.80
N VAL A 63 -3.33 -8.21 -2.74
CA VAL A 63 -4.64 -7.64 -3.10
C VAL A 63 -4.98 -7.95 -4.56
N HIS A 64 -4.03 -7.77 -5.48
CA HIS A 64 -4.22 -8.07 -6.89
C HIS A 64 -4.56 -9.56 -7.13
N GLN A 65 -3.76 -10.47 -6.58
CA GLN A 65 -3.99 -11.92 -6.70
C GLN A 65 -5.33 -12.35 -6.09
N TRP A 66 -5.72 -11.75 -4.96
CA TRP A 66 -7.00 -12.05 -4.31
C TRP A 66 -8.21 -11.59 -5.12
N GLN A 67 -8.10 -10.44 -5.79
CA GLN A 67 -9.22 -9.84 -6.55
C GLN A 67 -9.43 -10.49 -7.91
N SER A 68 -8.37 -10.93 -8.57
CA SER A 68 -8.37 -11.33 -9.97
C SER A 68 -8.17 -12.83 -10.17
N PRO A 69 -9.17 -13.67 -9.82
CA PRO A 69 -9.09 -15.11 -10.11
C PRO A 69 -9.13 -15.40 -11.62
N VAL A 70 -9.65 -14.44 -12.42
CA VAL A 70 -9.64 -14.46 -13.88
C VAL A 70 -8.97 -13.19 -14.39
N PRO A 71 -7.95 -13.30 -15.27
CA PRO A 71 -7.25 -12.14 -15.82
C PRO A 71 -8.21 -11.17 -16.49
N HIS A 72 -8.22 -9.92 -16.05
CA HIS A 72 -8.98 -8.85 -16.68
C HIS A 72 -8.02 -7.72 -17.04
N ARG A 73 -7.95 -7.35 -18.33
CA ARG A 73 -6.96 -6.39 -18.86
C ARG A 73 -6.85 -5.10 -18.02
N PHE A 74 -7.98 -4.54 -17.60
CA PHE A 74 -7.97 -3.34 -16.77
C PHE A 74 -7.30 -3.57 -15.41
N ALA A 75 -7.62 -4.67 -14.71
CA ALA A 75 -7.05 -4.97 -13.39
C ALA A 75 -5.54 -5.24 -13.49
N GLU A 76 -5.10 -5.95 -14.53
CA GLU A 76 -3.67 -6.20 -14.80
C GLU A 76 -2.93 -4.89 -15.08
N THR A 77 -3.45 -4.04 -15.96
CA THR A 77 -2.84 -2.74 -16.28
C THR A 77 -2.79 -1.84 -15.06
N ALA A 78 -3.88 -1.75 -14.29
CA ALA A 78 -3.94 -0.97 -13.06
C ALA A 78 -2.91 -1.45 -12.02
N TYR A 79 -2.77 -2.76 -11.86
CA TYR A 79 -1.76 -3.37 -10.99
C TYR A 79 -0.35 -3.01 -11.44
N LEU A 80 -0.03 -3.20 -12.73
CA LEU A 80 1.31 -2.93 -13.26
C LEU A 80 1.70 -1.45 -13.14
N VAL A 81 0.79 -0.54 -13.47
CA VAL A 81 1.05 0.91 -13.34
C VAL A 81 1.27 1.28 -11.87
N ASN A 82 0.45 0.73 -10.97
CA ASN A 82 0.62 1.01 -9.54
C ASN A 82 1.89 0.36 -8.96
N LEU A 83 2.25 -0.83 -9.39
CA LEU A 83 3.48 -1.51 -8.98
C LEU A 83 4.72 -0.71 -9.38
N ILE A 84 4.77 -0.24 -10.63
CA ILE A 84 5.85 0.61 -11.12
C ILE A 84 5.86 1.94 -10.37
N GLY A 85 4.68 2.57 -10.23
CA GLY A 85 4.54 3.84 -9.51
C GLY A 85 4.97 3.74 -8.06
N LEU A 86 4.55 2.70 -7.34
CA LEU A 86 4.93 2.46 -5.95
C LEU A 86 6.44 2.16 -5.81
N GLY A 87 7.03 1.44 -6.77
CA GLY A 87 8.47 1.21 -6.78
C GLY A 87 9.27 2.50 -6.95
N LEU A 88 8.88 3.34 -7.92
CA LEU A 88 9.51 4.64 -8.16
C LEU A 88 9.30 5.60 -6.97
N PHE A 89 8.08 5.70 -6.47
CA PHE A 89 7.74 6.51 -5.31
C PHE A 89 8.47 6.02 -4.05
N GLY A 90 8.59 4.71 -3.87
CA GLY A 90 9.33 4.10 -2.77
C GLY A 90 10.83 4.45 -2.82
N GLY A 91 11.45 4.42 -3.99
CA GLY A 91 12.81 4.90 -4.17
C GLY A 91 12.97 6.39 -3.85
N ALA A 92 12.02 7.22 -4.29
CA ALA A 92 11.99 8.63 -3.96
C ALA A 92 11.80 8.87 -2.45
N ALA A 93 10.86 8.18 -1.82
CA ALA A 93 10.62 8.25 -0.38
C ALA A 93 11.85 7.82 0.43
N PHE A 94 12.50 6.73 0.03
CA PHE A 94 13.73 6.27 0.65
C PHE A 94 14.85 7.32 0.55
N ALA A 95 15.05 7.88 -0.64
CA ALA A 95 16.06 8.92 -0.86
C ALA A 95 15.74 10.18 -0.04
N SER A 96 14.49 10.64 -0.02
CA SER A 96 14.08 11.84 0.71
C SER A 96 14.26 11.67 2.22
N ASN A 97 13.81 10.56 2.77
CA ASN A 97 13.76 10.36 4.22
C ASN A 97 15.07 9.83 4.83
N LEU A 98 15.94 9.15 4.05
CA LEU A 98 17.20 8.57 4.58
C LEU A 98 18.47 9.19 4.01
N VAL A 99 18.36 10.00 2.96
CA VAL A 99 19.52 10.67 2.38
C VAL A 99 19.35 12.18 2.49
N LEU A 100 18.30 12.74 1.88
CA LEU A 100 18.11 14.20 1.83
C LEU A 100 17.83 14.79 3.21
N PHE A 101 17.11 14.09 4.08
CA PHE A 101 16.80 14.53 5.44
C PHE A 101 18.04 14.91 6.27
N PHE A 102 19.18 14.28 6.01
CA PHE A 102 20.44 14.51 6.75
C PHE A 102 21.38 15.49 6.06
N LEU A 103 20.98 16.10 4.95
CA LEU A 103 21.77 17.06 4.20
C LEU A 103 21.35 18.49 4.52
N ASP A 104 22.30 19.43 4.40
CA ASP A 104 22.02 20.85 4.53
C ASP A 104 21.15 21.35 3.37
N ASP A 105 20.28 22.32 3.64
CA ASP A 105 19.34 22.90 2.68
C ASP A 105 19.99 23.36 1.36
N GLU A 106 21.21 23.90 1.41
CA GLU A 106 21.94 24.33 0.23
C GLU A 106 22.30 23.15 -0.68
N ILE A 107 22.71 22.02 -0.09
CA ILE A 107 23.03 20.81 -0.82
C ILE A 107 21.76 20.22 -1.44
N ILE A 108 20.66 20.18 -0.68
CA ILE A 108 19.35 19.73 -1.18
C ILE A 108 18.91 20.57 -2.37
N LYS A 109 18.95 21.89 -2.27
CA LYS A 109 18.61 22.82 -3.35
C LYS A 109 19.46 22.58 -4.59
N ALA A 110 20.77 22.41 -4.43
CA ALA A 110 21.69 22.13 -5.53
C ALA A 110 21.35 20.82 -6.23
N GLN A 111 21.06 19.76 -5.50
CA GLN A 111 20.68 18.44 -6.04
C GLN A 111 19.32 18.48 -6.77
N LEU A 112 18.40 19.32 -6.32
CA LEU A 112 17.07 19.46 -6.93
C LEU A 112 17.01 20.41 -8.13
N THR A 113 18.11 21.07 -8.52
CA THR A 113 18.15 21.96 -9.68
C THR A 113 18.26 21.24 -11.03
N GLY A 114 18.70 20.00 -11.07
CA GLY A 114 18.91 19.23 -12.29
C GLY A 114 17.72 18.30 -12.65
N PRO A 115 18.00 17.15 -13.26
CA PRO A 115 16.97 16.16 -13.66
C PRO A 115 16.32 15.47 -12.46
N THR A 116 16.85 15.60 -11.25
CA THR A 116 16.35 14.97 -10.04
C THR A 116 14.93 15.41 -9.70
N ARG A 117 14.66 16.70 -9.76
CA ARG A 117 13.31 17.23 -9.45
C ARG A 117 12.23 16.70 -10.38
N PRO A 118 12.36 16.75 -11.71
CA PRO A 118 11.38 16.14 -12.60
C PRO A 118 11.28 14.61 -12.45
N ALA A 119 12.35 13.91 -12.08
CA ALA A 119 12.31 12.49 -11.80
C ALA A 119 11.47 12.17 -10.54
N LEU A 120 11.66 12.92 -9.44
CA LEU A 120 10.86 12.79 -8.22
C LEU A 120 9.39 13.11 -8.48
N LEU A 121 9.09 14.22 -9.18
CA LEU A 121 7.71 14.56 -9.55
C LEU A 121 7.09 13.52 -10.48
N GLY A 122 7.85 13.02 -11.45
CA GLY A 122 7.41 11.95 -12.35
C GLY A 122 7.05 10.68 -11.59
N SER A 123 7.85 10.30 -10.58
CA SER A 123 7.57 9.15 -9.73
C SER A 123 6.24 9.33 -8.95
N ALA A 124 6.01 10.51 -8.41
CA ALA A 124 4.77 10.86 -7.73
C ALA A 124 3.55 10.78 -8.67
N VAL A 125 3.68 11.30 -9.90
CA VAL A 125 2.60 11.25 -10.91
C VAL A 125 2.28 9.79 -11.29
N VAL A 126 3.29 8.96 -11.57
CA VAL A 126 3.07 7.55 -11.93
C VAL A 126 2.40 6.81 -10.77
N PHE A 127 2.85 7.05 -9.53
CA PHE A 127 2.22 6.44 -8.34
C PHE A 127 0.78 6.95 -8.14
N ALA A 128 0.52 8.23 -8.32
CA ALA A 128 -0.83 8.81 -8.20
C ALA A 128 -1.80 8.20 -9.22
N VAL A 129 -1.39 8.11 -10.48
CA VAL A 129 -2.20 7.48 -11.53
C VAL A 129 -2.39 5.98 -11.25
N GLY A 130 -1.31 5.29 -10.88
CA GLY A 130 -1.34 3.86 -10.55
C GLY A 130 -2.29 3.55 -9.39
N SER A 131 -2.20 4.31 -8.29
CA SER A 131 -3.06 4.11 -7.12
C SER A 131 -4.53 4.44 -7.40
N ALA A 132 -4.81 5.48 -8.20
CA ALA A 132 -6.18 5.78 -8.63
C ALA A 132 -6.77 4.63 -9.47
N LEU A 133 -6.04 4.12 -10.46
CA LEU A 133 -6.47 3.01 -11.32
C LEU A 133 -6.64 1.72 -10.51
N PHE A 134 -5.70 1.41 -9.62
CA PHE A 134 -5.76 0.20 -8.80
C PHE A 134 -6.90 0.27 -7.78
N GLY A 135 -7.12 1.41 -7.13
CA GLY A 135 -8.29 1.63 -6.29
C GLY A 135 -9.60 1.45 -7.04
N ALA A 136 -9.69 1.95 -8.29
CA ALA A 136 -10.84 1.69 -9.15
C ALA A 136 -11.01 0.19 -9.48
N ALA A 137 -9.91 -0.55 -9.65
CA ALA A 137 -9.96 -2.01 -9.83
C ALA A 137 -10.49 -2.71 -8.58
N ILE A 138 -10.06 -2.30 -7.37
CA ILE A 138 -10.58 -2.82 -6.09
C ILE A 138 -12.09 -2.59 -5.99
N ILE A 139 -12.55 -1.37 -6.28
CA ILE A 139 -13.98 -1.01 -6.22
C ILE A 139 -14.79 -1.87 -7.19
N ARG A 140 -14.31 -2.06 -8.42
CA ARG A 140 -14.98 -2.87 -9.44
C ARG A 140 -15.06 -4.35 -9.08
N ALA A 141 -14.02 -4.88 -8.44
CA ALA A 141 -13.97 -6.29 -8.02
C ALA A 141 -14.97 -6.61 -6.90
N ARG A 142 -15.39 -5.64 -6.09
CA ARG A 142 -16.38 -5.78 -4.99
C ARG A 142 -16.06 -6.90 -3.98
N LYS A 143 -14.79 -7.27 -3.83
CA LYS A 143 -14.35 -8.32 -2.91
C LYS A 143 -13.86 -7.78 -1.56
N LEU A 144 -13.55 -6.50 -1.50
CA LEU A 144 -13.07 -5.80 -0.32
C LEU A 144 -13.99 -4.62 0.01
N PRO A 145 -13.96 -4.10 1.25
CA PRO A 145 -14.81 -2.99 1.67
C PRO A 145 -14.66 -1.76 0.78
N THR A 146 -15.77 -1.14 0.43
CA THR A 146 -15.81 -0.03 -0.54
C THR A 146 -15.16 1.24 0.01
N VAL A 147 -15.31 1.52 1.31
CA VAL A 147 -14.77 2.74 1.93
C VAL A 147 -13.25 2.82 1.81
N PRO A 148 -12.46 1.84 2.31
CA PRO A 148 -11.01 1.90 2.16
C PRO A 148 -10.55 1.76 0.69
N ALA A 149 -11.35 1.13 -0.19
CA ALA A 149 -11.07 1.08 -1.63
C ALA A 149 -11.17 2.48 -2.28
N TRP A 150 -12.19 3.28 -1.93
CA TRP A 150 -12.27 4.69 -2.33
C TRP A 150 -11.15 5.52 -1.71
N GLY A 151 -10.81 5.27 -0.45
CA GLY A 151 -9.64 5.89 0.18
C GLY A 151 -8.37 5.62 -0.60
N TYR A 152 -8.15 4.37 -1.02
CA TYR A 152 -7.01 4.00 -1.87
C TYR A 152 -7.02 4.76 -3.19
N ALA A 153 -8.19 4.87 -3.85
CA ALA A 153 -8.32 5.52 -5.16
C ALA A 153 -8.15 7.06 -5.12
N VAL A 154 -8.41 7.71 -3.98
CA VAL A 154 -8.44 9.17 -3.88
C VAL A 154 -7.34 9.70 -2.96
N VAL A 155 -7.16 9.10 -1.78
CA VAL A 155 -6.24 9.62 -0.77
C VAL A 155 -4.78 9.32 -1.10
N LEU A 156 -4.47 8.13 -1.66
CA LEU A 156 -3.11 7.81 -2.06
C LEU A 156 -2.57 8.69 -3.21
N PRO A 157 -3.36 9.01 -4.26
CA PRO A 157 -2.95 10.01 -5.24
C PRO A 157 -2.60 11.37 -4.63
N LEU A 158 -3.36 11.84 -3.63
CA LEU A 158 -3.05 13.07 -2.92
C LEU A 158 -1.77 12.93 -2.09
N PHE A 159 -1.62 11.80 -1.42
CA PHE A 159 -0.43 11.48 -0.65
C PHE A 159 0.85 11.45 -1.49
N ALA A 160 0.77 11.06 -2.76
CA ALA A 160 1.92 11.04 -3.68
C ALA A 160 2.62 12.41 -3.81
N PHE A 161 1.88 13.51 -3.64
CA PHE A 161 2.41 14.87 -3.75
C PHE A 161 2.77 15.49 -2.40
N LEU A 162 2.65 14.74 -1.32
CA LEU A 162 2.93 15.22 0.04
C LEU A 162 4.36 15.77 0.21
N PRO A 163 5.41 15.11 -0.33
CA PRO A 163 6.78 15.62 -0.20
C PRO A 163 7.02 16.98 -0.87
N ALA A 164 6.08 17.45 -1.69
CA ALA A 164 6.14 18.79 -2.30
C ALA A 164 5.48 19.88 -1.44
N LEU A 165 4.82 19.52 -0.33
CA LEU A 165 4.14 20.42 0.58
C LEU A 165 4.98 20.66 1.83
N PRO A 166 4.88 21.84 2.46
CA PRO A 166 5.53 22.09 3.73
C PRO A 166 4.91 21.26 4.85
N ASP A 167 5.72 20.92 5.84
CA ASP A 167 5.24 20.21 7.03
C ASP A 167 4.15 21.03 7.74
N SER A 168 3.06 20.35 8.01
CA SER A 168 1.88 20.95 8.62
C SER A 168 1.01 19.88 9.27
N LEU A 169 0.08 20.30 10.11
CA LEU A 169 -0.91 19.38 10.67
C LEU A 169 -1.72 18.65 9.57
N PHE A 170 -1.90 19.28 8.41
CA PHE A 170 -2.57 18.64 7.27
C PHE A 170 -1.74 17.48 6.70
N THR A 171 -0.42 17.66 6.54
CA THR A 171 0.47 16.60 6.05
C THR A 171 0.53 15.44 7.01
N SER A 172 0.66 15.70 8.31
CA SER A 172 0.61 14.68 9.37
C SER A 172 -0.73 13.94 9.41
N ALA A 173 -1.85 14.66 9.30
CA ALA A 173 -3.18 14.04 9.25
C ALA A 173 -3.33 13.13 8.02
N LEU A 174 -2.77 13.51 6.88
CA LEU A 174 -2.82 12.70 5.67
C LEU A 174 -2.03 11.40 5.82
N HIS A 175 -0.86 11.40 6.48
CA HIS A 175 -0.13 10.19 6.84
C HIS A 175 -0.99 9.25 7.70
N VAL A 176 -1.64 9.79 8.74
CA VAL A 176 -2.51 8.98 9.61
C VAL A 176 -3.68 8.38 8.81
N VAL A 177 -4.34 9.17 7.97
CA VAL A 177 -5.46 8.69 7.14
C VAL A 177 -5.00 7.58 6.18
N VAL A 178 -3.89 7.77 5.47
CA VAL A 178 -3.32 6.74 4.57
C VAL A 178 -3.00 5.46 5.34
N GLY A 179 -2.32 5.56 6.47
CA GLY A 179 -1.96 4.40 7.27
C GLY A 179 -3.20 3.65 7.77
N VAL A 180 -4.22 4.35 8.27
CA VAL A 180 -5.49 3.74 8.71
C VAL A 180 -6.21 3.05 7.55
N LEU A 181 -6.26 3.66 6.36
CA LEU A 181 -6.87 3.04 5.18
C LEU A 181 -6.14 1.76 4.76
N LEU A 182 -4.81 1.75 4.78
CA LEU A 182 -4.01 0.55 4.48
C LEU A 182 -4.25 -0.55 5.52
N ILE A 183 -4.27 -0.23 6.81
CA ILE A 183 -4.56 -1.19 7.89
C ILE A 183 -5.97 -1.77 7.70
N TRP A 184 -6.96 -0.93 7.41
CA TRP A 184 -8.34 -1.40 7.21
C TRP A 184 -8.45 -2.34 6.00
N LEU A 185 -7.86 -1.96 4.88
CA LEU A 185 -7.89 -2.80 3.67
C LEU A 185 -7.15 -4.13 3.89
N SER A 186 -6.04 -4.08 4.63
CA SER A 186 -5.24 -5.26 4.99
C SER A 186 -5.97 -6.21 5.93
N THR A 187 -6.63 -5.69 6.96
CA THR A 187 -7.43 -6.52 7.88
C THR A 187 -8.62 -7.13 7.18
N ALA A 188 -9.27 -6.40 6.27
CA ALA A 188 -10.33 -6.96 5.44
C ALA A 188 -9.82 -8.10 4.54
N LEU A 189 -8.66 -7.94 3.90
CA LEU A 189 -8.02 -9.02 3.13
C LEU A 189 -7.72 -10.23 4.01
N TRP A 190 -7.18 -10.03 5.21
CA TRP A 190 -6.88 -11.10 6.17
C TRP A 190 -8.13 -11.92 6.52
N HIS A 191 -9.24 -11.27 6.82
CA HIS A 191 -10.48 -11.93 7.21
C HIS A 191 -11.13 -12.67 6.03
N THR A 192 -11.12 -12.09 4.84
CA THR A 192 -11.68 -12.74 3.64
C THR A 192 -10.85 -13.92 3.18
N ALA A 193 -9.56 -13.97 3.49
CA ALA A 193 -8.65 -15.07 3.16
C ALA A 193 -8.66 -16.23 4.17
N GLN A 194 -9.60 -16.26 5.14
CA GLN A 194 -9.72 -17.40 6.04
C GLN A 194 -10.35 -18.61 5.33
N PRO A 195 -9.82 -19.82 5.52
CA PRO A 195 -10.47 -21.03 5.02
C PRO A 195 -11.85 -21.16 5.65
N VAL A 196 -12.88 -21.35 4.83
CA VAL A 196 -14.23 -21.69 5.33
C VAL A 196 -14.13 -23.05 6.03
N HIS A 197 -14.25 -23.07 7.34
CA HIS A 197 -14.29 -24.28 8.12
C HIS A 197 -15.64 -24.96 7.84
N HIS A 198 -15.67 -25.89 6.89
CA HIS A 198 -16.83 -26.76 6.72
C HIS A 198 -16.90 -27.71 7.93
N PRO A 199 -17.93 -27.63 8.78
CA PRO A 199 -18.13 -28.62 9.81
C PRO A 199 -18.29 -29.99 9.13
N ASN A 200 -17.48 -30.92 9.58
CA ASN A 200 -17.36 -32.25 9.00
C ASN A 200 -18.71 -32.99 9.16
N THR A 201 -19.52 -33.08 8.12
CA THR A 201 -20.81 -33.80 8.07
C THR A 201 -20.63 -35.31 8.03
N ARG A 202 -19.46 -35.86 8.39
CA ARG A 202 -19.14 -37.29 8.31
C ARG A 202 -19.73 -38.16 9.43
N ASN A 203 -20.55 -37.61 10.34
CA ASN A 203 -21.13 -38.43 11.43
C ASN A 203 -22.65 -38.64 11.34
N ARG A 204 -23.24 -38.74 10.14
CA ARG A 204 -24.68 -39.02 10.00
C ARG A 204 -25.01 -40.28 9.17
N THR A 205 -24.12 -41.26 9.13
CA THR A 205 -24.50 -42.61 8.58
C THR A 205 -23.89 -43.68 9.45
N ALA A 206 -24.39 -43.80 10.68
CA ALA A 206 -24.25 -44.98 11.51
C ALA A 206 -25.50 -45.03 12.42
N VAL A 207 -26.61 -45.50 11.84
CA VAL A 207 -27.73 -46.17 12.54
C VAL A 207 -28.23 -47.25 11.58
#